data_5d1b55f7bde93e56c91fb077fc0dc8f2
#
_entry.id   5d1b55f7bde93e56c91fb077fc0dc8f2
#
_cell.length_a   1.000
_cell.length_b   1.000
_cell.length_c   1.000
_cell.angle_alpha   90.00
_cell.angle_beta   90.00
_cell.angle_gamma   90.00
#
_symmetry.space_group_name_H-M   'P 1'
#
loop_
_entity.id
_entity.type
_entity.pdbx_description
1 polymer ?
#
loop_
_entity_poly.entity_id
_entity_poly.type
_entity_poly.pdbx_seq_one_letter_code
_entity_poly.pdbx_strand_id
1 'polypeptide(L)'
;MPISVVVGGQYGSEGKGKTSLHVARTDASVAAVMRVGGSNSGHIGVARDGRRFALRQLPAGAVDGNLLILIPAGSYLDIDLLFREIDELGYDRAKIKISPFAHIITEQHKAWERETALREAIGSTQSGTGAAVLSRVARGAGNLPPAVQAEDIPALAEFLEDTTAIARSLLDQDKRIIIEGTQGFGLSVLHAEAWPKATSRDTTAGSFVAEAGLSPLDVDDVILVLRCHPIRVAGRQSGPLPHETNWDAIALEAGIDRDLTELTTVTQAPRRVGQFSPEIVKQAIAVNRPSRIVLNHLDYVDPAVVGGELTAKAKRFVDDISAAIGQRIDWVGVSPDKTVVLELQSQS
;
A
#
# COMPACT_ATOMS: atom_id res chain seq x y z
N MET A 1 2.20 19.60 12.64
CA MET A 1 1.00 19.25 11.85
C MET A 1 1.12 17.80 11.46
N PRO A 2 0.27 16.90 11.94
CA PRO A 2 0.59 15.48 11.94
C PRO A 2 0.04 14.72 10.73
N ILE A 3 0.87 14.52 9.69
CA ILE A 3 0.59 13.55 8.62
C ILE A 3 1.60 12.40 8.69
N SER A 4 1.10 11.18 8.76
CA SER A 4 1.90 9.96 8.54
C SER A 4 1.68 9.43 7.13
N VAL A 5 2.77 9.25 6.37
CA VAL A 5 2.71 8.69 5.00
C VAL A 5 3.28 7.27 5.01
N VAL A 6 2.48 6.27 4.70
CA VAL A 6 2.89 4.87 4.67
C VAL A 6 3.26 4.46 3.26
N VAL A 7 4.54 4.16 3.02
CA VAL A 7 5.09 3.84 1.69
C VAL A 7 5.72 2.45 1.66
N GLY A 8 5.70 1.79 0.51
CA GLY A 8 6.37 0.50 0.32
C GLY A 8 7.78 0.67 -0.24
N GLY A 9 8.76 -0.03 0.36
CA GLY A 9 10.16 0.09 -0.02
C GLY A 9 10.65 -0.92 -1.07
N GLN A 10 9.79 -1.83 -1.54
CA GLN A 10 10.17 -2.91 -2.45
C GLN A 10 9.20 -2.98 -3.66
N TYR A 11 8.55 -4.11 -3.90
CA TYR A 11 7.72 -4.34 -5.08
C TYR A 11 6.23 -4.52 -4.77
N GLY A 12 5.77 -4.00 -3.65
CA GLY A 12 4.40 -4.14 -3.17
C GLY A 12 4.21 -5.32 -2.21
N SER A 13 3.02 -5.39 -1.61
CA SER A 13 2.64 -6.38 -0.59
C SER A 13 3.55 -6.43 0.65
N GLU A 14 4.19 -5.31 0.99
CA GLU A 14 5.05 -5.19 2.18
C GLU A 14 4.24 -5.16 3.48
N GLY A 15 2.92 -5.03 3.42
CA GLY A 15 2.07 -4.92 4.61
C GLY A 15 1.73 -3.49 5.01
N LYS A 16 1.66 -2.57 4.04
CA LYS A 16 1.30 -1.15 4.29
C LYS A 16 -0.03 -1.00 5.01
N GLY A 17 -1.07 -1.74 4.61
CA GLY A 17 -2.36 -1.70 5.28
C GLY A 17 -2.28 -2.11 6.75
N LYS A 18 -1.53 -3.17 7.07
CA LYS A 18 -1.27 -3.58 8.46
C LYS A 18 -0.57 -2.47 9.25
N THR A 19 0.44 -1.84 8.65
CA THR A 19 1.19 -0.74 9.29
C THR A 19 0.29 0.49 9.50
N SER A 20 -0.50 0.87 8.49
CA SER A 20 -1.49 1.95 8.59
C SER A 20 -2.50 1.69 9.71
N LEU A 21 -3.04 0.47 9.78
CA LEU A 21 -3.95 0.05 10.84
C LEU A 21 -3.29 0.04 12.23
N HIS A 22 -2.01 -0.37 12.32
CA HIS A 22 -1.27 -0.30 13.57
C HIS A 22 -1.15 1.15 14.08
N VAL A 23 -0.76 2.09 13.23
CA VAL A 23 -0.72 3.53 13.58
C VAL A 23 -2.11 4.01 14.02
N ALA A 24 -3.16 3.69 13.26
CA ALA A 24 -4.52 4.08 13.57
C ALA A 24 -5.02 3.56 14.94
N ARG A 25 -4.51 2.41 15.38
CA ARG A 25 -4.88 1.77 16.66
C ARG A 25 -4.08 2.26 17.86
N THR A 26 -2.86 2.71 17.62
CA THR A 26 -1.89 3.07 18.69
C THR A 26 -1.74 4.57 18.90
N ASP A 27 -2.13 5.39 17.93
CA ASP A 27 -2.13 6.85 18.03
C ASP A 27 -3.57 7.37 18.10
N ALA A 28 -3.99 7.79 19.31
CA ALA A 28 -5.33 8.31 19.56
C ALA A 28 -5.64 9.67 18.85
N SER A 29 -4.62 10.35 18.33
CA SER A 29 -4.79 11.59 17.57
C SER A 29 -5.27 11.33 16.13
N VAL A 30 -5.18 10.10 15.62
CA VAL A 30 -5.62 9.74 14.26
C VAL A 30 -7.13 9.93 14.13
N ALA A 31 -7.53 10.82 13.24
CA ALA A 31 -8.94 11.11 12.95
C ALA A 31 -9.38 10.66 11.56
N ALA A 32 -8.44 10.59 10.60
CA ALA A 32 -8.76 10.20 9.23
C ALA A 32 -7.68 9.32 8.60
N VAL A 33 -8.10 8.51 7.63
CA VAL A 33 -7.21 7.77 6.74
C VAL A 33 -7.55 8.11 5.30
N MET A 34 -6.55 8.45 4.51
CA MET A 34 -6.64 8.65 3.06
C MET A 34 -6.04 7.44 2.35
N ARG A 35 -6.70 6.95 1.30
CA ARG A 35 -6.10 6.01 0.38
C ARG A 35 -5.91 6.67 -0.98
N VAL A 36 -4.68 6.68 -1.46
CA VAL A 36 -4.33 7.17 -2.80
C VAL A 36 -4.10 6.01 -3.75
N GLY A 37 -4.34 6.23 -5.04
CA GLY A 37 -4.16 5.23 -6.06
C GLY A 37 -5.44 4.61 -6.58
N GLY A 38 -5.33 3.42 -7.14
CA GLY A 38 -6.45 2.72 -7.77
C GLY A 38 -6.63 1.29 -7.28
N SER A 39 -7.61 0.61 -7.88
CA SER A 39 -8.03 -0.75 -7.52
C SER A 39 -7.05 -1.87 -7.91
N ASN A 40 -5.93 -1.53 -8.56
CA ASN A 40 -4.88 -2.49 -8.94
C ASN A 40 -4.02 -2.99 -7.77
N SER A 41 -4.24 -2.48 -6.56
CA SER A 41 -3.50 -2.83 -5.35
C SER A 41 -4.50 -3.14 -4.22
N GLY A 42 -4.29 -4.25 -3.52
CA GLY A 42 -5.11 -4.64 -2.38
C GLY A 42 -4.31 -4.62 -1.07
N HIS A 43 -4.96 -4.19 0.01
CA HIS A 43 -4.42 -4.28 1.36
C HIS A 43 -5.33 -5.15 2.24
N ILE A 44 -4.71 -5.97 3.08
CA ILE A 44 -5.45 -6.76 4.06
C ILE A 44 -5.54 -5.96 5.35
N GLY A 45 -6.77 -5.72 5.81
CA GLY A 45 -7.07 -5.26 7.15
C GLY A 45 -7.60 -6.42 8.01
N VAL A 46 -7.13 -6.53 9.24
CA VAL A 46 -7.64 -7.49 10.21
C VAL A 46 -8.38 -6.73 11.29
N ALA A 47 -9.69 -6.90 11.37
CA ALA A 47 -10.52 -6.25 12.38
C ALA A 47 -10.23 -6.80 13.79
N ARG A 48 -10.68 -6.09 14.83
CA ARG A 48 -10.44 -6.49 16.24
C ARG A 48 -11.06 -7.84 16.61
N ASP A 49 -12.07 -8.28 15.88
CA ASP A 49 -12.72 -9.59 16.04
C ASP A 49 -12.01 -10.72 15.25
N GLY A 50 -10.90 -10.41 14.59
CA GLY A 50 -10.11 -11.37 13.80
C GLY A 50 -10.58 -11.54 12.36
N ARG A 51 -11.71 -10.94 11.94
CA ARG A 51 -12.13 -10.99 10.53
C ARG A 51 -11.12 -10.27 9.64
N ARG A 52 -10.87 -10.85 8.46
CA ARG A 52 -9.91 -10.35 7.48
C ARG A 52 -10.65 -9.81 6.26
N PHE A 53 -10.28 -8.60 5.86
CA PHE A 53 -10.86 -7.92 4.70
C PHE A 53 -9.76 -7.58 3.70
N ALA A 54 -9.97 -7.93 2.44
CA ALA A 54 -9.05 -7.61 1.35
C ALA A 54 -9.57 -6.36 0.61
N LEU A 55 -9.12 -5.19 1.02
CA LEU A 55 -9.61 -3.91 0.55
C LEU A 55 -8.76 -3.37 -0.60
N ARG A 56 -9.40 -2.88 -1.64
CA ARG A 56 -8.78 -2.31 -2.85
C ARG A 56 -9.16 -0.85 -3.08
N GLN A 57 -10.26 -0.39 -2.51
CA GLN A 57 -10.73 0.99 -2.55
C GLN A 57 -10.66 1.66 -1.19
N LEU A 58 -11.19 1.02 -0.15
CA LEU A 58 -11.09 1.54 1.20
C LEU A 58 -9.70 1.28 1.80
N PRO A 59 -9.18 2.17 2.66
CA PRO A 59 -7.94 1.93 3.40
C PRO A 59 -8.12 0.83 4.45
N ALA A 60 -7.02 0.17 4.83
CA ALA A 60 -7.07 -0.87 5.86
C ALA A 60 -7.56 -0.35 7.22
N GLY A 61 -7.37 0.95 7.51
CA GLY A 61 -7.91 1.59 8.71
C GLY A 61 -9.45 1.58 8.80
N ALA A 62 -10.15 1.31 7.70
CA ALA A 62 -11.62 1.22 7.68
C ALA A 62 -12.17 0.03 8.48
N VAL A 63 -11.40 -1.05 8.68
CA VAL A 63 -11.91 -2.29 9.30
C VAL A 63 -12.41 -2.14 10.74
N ASP A 64 -11.98 -1.08 11.45
CA ASP A 64 -12.45 -0.80 12.82
C ASP A 64 -13.66 0.17 12.87
N GLY A 65 -14.11 0.72 11.75
CA GLY A 65 -15.35 1.49 11.62
C GLY A 65 -15.38 2.88 12.29
N ASN A 66 -14.27 3.37 12.84
CA ASN A 66 -14.24 4.56 13.70
C ASN A 66 -13.64 5.82 13.06
N LEU A 67 -12.88 5.71 11.98
CA LEU A 67 -12.17 6.82 11.36
C LEU A 67 -12.99 7.50 10.25
N LEU A 68 -12.63 8.73 9.92
CA LEU A 68 -13.09 9.36 8.69
C LEU A 68 -12.26 8.81 7.50
N ILE A 69 -12.92 8.39 6.45
CA ILE A 69 -12.27 7.94 5.22
C ILE A 69 -12.32 9.10 4.21
N LEU A 70 -11.14 9.55 3.79
CA LEU A 70 -11.02 10.57 2.77
C LEU A 70 -10.44 9.95 1.48
N ILE A 71 -11.17 10.05 0.39
CA ILE A 71 -10.75 9.63 -0.94
C ILE A 71 -10.41 10.89 -1.74
N PRO A 72 -9.13 11.27 -1.82
CA PRO A 72 -8.73 12.56 -2.38
C PRO A 72 -8.74 12.58 -3.91
N ALA A 73 -8.51 13.75 -4.47
CA ALA A 73 -8.52 14.00 -5.92
C ALA A 73 -7.55 13.10 -6.71
N GLY A 74 -6.42 12.66 -6.11
CA GLY A 74 -5.45 11.76 -6.73
C GLY A 74 -5.87 10.29 -6.80
N SER A 75 -7.07 9.94 -6.33
CA SER A 75 -7.57 8.57 -6.33
C SER A 75 -8.26 8.19 -7.63
N TYR A 76 -8.28 6.86 -7.91
CA TYR A 76 -8.96 6.24 -9.05
C TYR A 76 -9.92 5.17 -8.53
N LEU A 77 -11.23 5.39 -8.72
CA LEU A 77 -12.29 4.61 -8.09
C LEU A 77 -12.94 3.63 -9.07
N ASP A 78 -13.00 2.39 -8.67
CA ASP A 78 -13.92 1.38 -9.20
C ASP A 78 -15.17 1.38 -8.32
N ILE A 79 -16.27 1.89 -8.83
CA ILE A 79 -17.48 2.18 -8.05
C ILE A 79 -18.11 0.91 -7.50
N ASP A 80 -18.22 -0.14 -8.33
CA ASP A 80 -18.80 -1.41 -7.91
C ASP A 80 -18.00 -2.05 -6.78
N LEU A 81 -16.67 -1.92 -6.85
CA LEU A 81 -15.78 -2.41 -5.83
C LEU A 81 -15.89 -1.58 -4.55
N LEU A 82 -15.97 -0.25 -4.67
CA LEU A 82 -16.14 0.65 -3.52
C LEU A 82 -17.42 0.31 -2.73
N PHE A 83 -18.57 0.21 -3.41
CA PHE A 83 -19.83 -0.10 -2.74
C PHE A 83 -19.81 -1.49 -2.12
N ARG A 84 -19.24 -2.48 -2.80
CA ARG A 84 -19.07 -3.82 -2.23
C ARG A 84 -18.26 -3.79 -0.93
N GLU A 85 -17.13 -3.08 -0.91
CA GLU A 85 -16.29 -2.97 0.29
C GLU A 85 -17.00 -2.22 1.42
N ILE A 86 -17.78 -1.19 1.12
CA ILE A 86 -18.62 -0.49 2.10
C ILE A 86 -19.62 -1.46 2.73
N ASP A 87 -20.32 -2.25 1.90
CA ASP A 87 -21.34 -3.19 2.36
C ASP A 87 -20.74 -4.36 3.15
N GLU A 88 -19.59 -4.93 2.68
CA GLU A 88 -18.89 -6.01 3.36
C GLU A 88 -18.38 -5.61 4.76
N LEU A 89 -17.93 -4.36 4.90
CA LEU A 89 -17.51 -3.80 6.18
C LEU A 89 -18.70 -3.36 7.06
N GLY A 90 -19.87 -3.10 6.47
CA GLY A 90 -20.96 -2.39 7.12
C GLY A 90 -20.53 -0.97 7.53
N TYR A 91 -19.73 -0.32 6.70
CA TYR A 91 -19.14 0.98 7.05
C TYR A 91 -20.17 2.09 7.02
N ASP A 92 -20.11 2.99 8.00
CA ASP A 92 -20.98 4.16 8.04
C ASP A 92 -20.67 5.09 6.86
N ARG A 93 -21.62 5.18 5.91
CA ARG A 93 -21.47 5.96 4.67
C ARG A 93 -21.24 7.45 4.96
N ALA A 94 -21.77 7.98 6.07
CA ALA A 94 -21.56 9.38 6.47
C ALA A 94 -20.10 9.69 6.79
N LYS A 95 -19.29 8.68 7.13
CA LYS A 95 -17.84 8.80 7.41
C LYS A 95 -16.95 8.64 6.17
N ILE A 96 -17.53 8.51 5.00
CA ILE A 96 -16.77 8.44 3.74
C ILE A 96 -16.95 9.74 2.98
N LYS A 97 -15.84 10.40 2.63
CA LYS A 97 -15.85 11.63 1.85
C LYS A 97 -14.97 11.46 0.62
N ILE A 98 -15.50 11.81 -0.53
CA ILE A 98 -14.87 11.64 -1.84
C ILE A 98 -14.72 13.00 -2.48
N SER A 99 -13.51 13.33 -2.93
CA SER A 99 -13.26 14.53 -3.72
C SER A 99 -14.06 14.49 -5.02
N PRO A 100 -14.78 15.56 -5.40
CA PRO A 100 -15.44 15.65 -6.70
C PRO A 100 -14.49 15.37 -7.88
N PHE A 101 -13.20 15.67 -7.71
CA PHE A 101 -12.14 15.52 -8.72
C PHE A 101 -11.44 14.14 -8.72
N ALA A 102 -11.83 13.20 -7.86
CA ALA A 102 -11.36 11.83 -7.95
C ALA A 102 -11.81 11.21 -9.28
N HIS A 103 -10.97 10.33 -9.88
CA HIS A 103 -11.29 9.78 -11.20
C HIS A 103 -11.89 8.38 -11.09
N ILE A 104 -12.77 8.09 -12.05
CA ILE A 104 -13.50 6.81 -12.09
C ILE A 104 -12.83 5.84 -13.05
N ILE A 105 -12.63 4.62 -12.60
CA ILE A 105 -12.23 3.50 -13.45
C ILE A 105 -13.51 2.91 -14.06
N THR A 106 -13.67 3.10 -15.36
CA THR A 106 -14.83 2.56 -16.10
C THR A 106 -14.54 1.21 -16.73
N GLU A 107 -15.57 0.50 -17.19
CA GLU A 107 -15.38 -0.73 -17.96
C GLU A 107 -14.61 -0.50 -19.28
N GLN A 108 -14.72 0.69 -19.86
CA GLN A 108 -13.93 1.06 -21.05
C GLN A 108 -12.43 1.10 -20.75
N HIS A 109 -12.02 1.59 -19.56
CA HIS A 109 -10.62 1.55 -19.12
C HIS A 109 -10.11 0.11 -18.96
N LYS A 110 -10.93 -0.77 -18.37
CA LYS A 110 -10.58 -2.19 -18.20
C LYS A 110 -10.49 -2.91 -19.56
N ALA A 111 -11.42 -2.61 -20.47
CA ALA A 111 -11.41 -3.15 -21.84
C ALA A 111 -10.15 -2.72 -22.60
N TRP A 112 -9.81 -1.43 -22.55
CA TRP A 112 -8.62 -0.89 -23.19
C TRP A 112 -7.32 -1.58 -22.71
N GLU A 113 -7.16 -1.83 -21.40
CA GLU A 113 -6.01 -2.55 -20.87
C GLU A 113 -5.94 -4.01 -21.37
N ARG A 114 -7.10 -4.66 -21.60
CA ARG A 114 -7.15 -6.01 -22.18
C ARG A 114 -6.76 -5.99 -23.67
N GLU A 115 -7.31 -5.05 -24.43
CA GLU A 115 -7.10 -4.92 -25.88
C GLU A 115 -5.65 -4.54 -26.22
N THR A 116 -4.99 -3.78 -25.36
CA THR A 116 -3.59 -3.38 -25.53
C THR A 116 -2.59 -4.40 -24.99
N ALA A 117 -3.04 -5.58 -24.59
CA ALA A 117 -2.20 -6.68 -24.10
C ALA A 117 -1.22 -6.28 -22.97
N LEU A 118 -1.63 -5.36 -22.10
CA LEU A 118 -0.75 -4.89 -21.00
C LEU A 118 -0.36 -6.00 -20.02
N ARG A 119 -1.16 -7.05 -19.88
CA ARG A 119 -0.80 -8.20 -19.03
C ARG A 119 0.43 -8.91 -19.58
N GLU A 120 0.47 -9.15 -20.87
CA GLU A 120 1.55 -9.84 -21.58
C GLU A 120 2.79 -8.97 -21.64
N ALA A 121 2.63 -7.66 -21.79
CA ALA A 121 3.73 -6.72 -21.93
C ALA A 121 4.44 -6.42 -20.60
N ILE A 122 3.68 -6.17 -19.52
CA ILE A 122 4.22 -5.66 -18.25
C ILE A 122 3.66 -6.35 -16.99
N GLY A 123 2.85 -7.38 -17.13
CA GLY A 123 2.22 -8.06 -15.99
C GLY A 123 1.07 -7.25 -15.35
N SER A 124 0.38 -6.39 -16.11
CA SER A 124 -0.75 -5.61 -15.60
C SER A 124 -1.85 -6.50 -15.00
N THR A 125 -2.47 -6.03 -13.92
CA THR A 125 -3.66 -6.64 -13.32
C THR A 125 -4.92 -6.46 -14.17
N GLN A 126 -4.87 -5.60 -15.19
CA GLN A 126 -5.99 -5.21 -16.05
C GLN A 126 -7.19 -4.67 -15.26
N SER A 127 -6.91 -3.96 -14.18
CA SER A 127 -7.93 -3.31 -13.33
C SER A 127 -8.44 -1.98 -13.88
N GLY A 128 -7.90 -1.50 -15.00
CA GLY A 128 -8.25 -0.23 -15.64
C GLY A 128 -7.57 1.00 -15.03
N THR A 129 -6.77 0.82 -13.97
CA THR A 129 -6.12 1.95 -13.30
C THR A 129 -5.14 2.68 -14.21
N GLY A 130 -4.31 1.95 -14.97
CA GLY A 130 -3.35 2.54 -15.89
C GLY A 130 -4.03 3.34 -17.00
N ALA A 131 -5.09 2.77 -17.60
CA ALA A 131 -5.88 3.44 -18.62
C ALA A 131 -6.55 4.72 -18.05
N ALA A 132 -7.12 4.68 -16.85
CA ALA A 132 -7.73 5.85 -16.21
C ALA A 132 -6.70 6.97 -15.94
N VAL A 133 -5.47 6.60 -15.53
CA VAL A 133 -4.36 7.56 -15.37
C VAL A 133 -4.03 8.22 -16.71
N LEU A 134 -3.88 7.43 -17.78
CA LEU A 134 -3.60 7.93 -19.12
C LEU A 134 -4.70 8.87 -19.60
N SER A 135 -5.97 8.49 -19.44
CA SER A 135 -7.12 9.29 -19.84
C SER A 135 -7.16 10.63 -19.12
N ARG A 136 -6.89 10.64 -17.82
CA ARG A 136 -6.80 11.88 -17.04
C ARG A 136 -5.71 12.81 -17.56
N VAL A 137 -4.50 12.30 -17.80
CA VAL A 137 -3.36 13.10 -18.25
C VAL A 137 -3.55 13.58 -19.70
N ALA A 138 -4.20 12.77 -20.53
CA ALA A 138 -4.53 13.14 -21.91
C ALA A 138 -5.55 14.27 -22.01
N ARG A 139 -6.36 14.51 -20.99
CA ARG A 139 -7.32 15.65 -20.94
C ARG A 139 -8.25 15.70 -22.16
N GLY A 140 -8.71 14.52 -22.61
CA GLY A 140 -9.57 14.38 -23.78
C GLY A 140 -8.85 14.28 -25.13
N ALA A 141 -7.52 14.32 -25.18
CA ALA A 141 -6.76 14.11 -26.39
C ALA A 141 -6.56 12.62 -26.70
N GLY A 142 -6.48 12.26 -28.00
CA GLY A 142 -6.18 10.91 -28.46
C GLY A 142 -7.37 9.93 -28.39
N ASN A 143 -7.10 8.66 -28.75
CA ASN A 143 -8.08 7.58 -28.77
C ASN A 143 -8.05 6.78 -27.44
N LEU A 144 -8.18 7.46 -26.33
CA LEU A 144 -8.27 6.85 -25.01
C LEU A 144 -9.71 6.82 -24.51
N PRO A 145 -10.08 5.92 -23.61
CA PRO A 145 -11.36 6.00 -22.93
C PRO A 145 -11.58 7.36 -22.29
N PRO A 146 -12.82 7.87 -22.22
CA PRO A 146 -13.09 9.16 -21.60
C PRO A 146 -12.63 9.22 -20.13
N ALA A 147 -12.00 10.32 -19.73
CA ALA A 147 -11.79 10.62 -18.32
C ALA A 147 -13.13 11.01 -17.68
N VAL A 148 -13.46 10.39 -16.55
CA VAL A 148 -14.71 10.62 -15.80
C VAL A 148 -14.33 11.01 -14.38
N GLN A 149 -14.95 12.06 -13.84
CA GLN A 149 -14.74 12.50 -12.46
C GLN A 149 -15.85 11.99 -11.53
N ALA A 150 -15.59 11.99 -10.24
CA ALA A 150 -16.57 11.51 -9.26
C ALA A 150 -17.84 12.38 -9.24
N GLU A 151 -17.72 13.66 -9.51
CA GLU A 151 -18.87 14.59 -9.61
C GLU A 151 -19.83 14.26 -10.76
N ASP A 152 -19.36 13.58 -11.79
CA ASP A 152 -20.19 13.13 -12.91
C ASP A 152 -21.05 11.91 -12.58
N ILE A 153 -20.88 11.31 -11.40
CA ILE A 153 -21.52 10.06 -11.00
C ILE A 153 -22.61 10.29 -9.96
N PRO A 154 -23.89 10.23 -10.33
CA PRO A 154 -25.00 10.48 -9.39
C PRO A 154 -25.00 9.58 -8.16
N ALA A 155 -24.55 8.33 -8.30
CA ALA A 155 -24.47 7.37 -7.18
C ALA A 155 -23.45 7.77 -6.10
N LEU A 156 -22.52 8.68 -6.39
CA LEU A 156 -21.54 9.18 -5.45
C LEU A 156 -21.95 10.50 -4.77
N ALA A 157 -23.09 11.11 -5.15
CA ALA A 157 -23.47 12.45 -4.72
C ALA A 157 -23.49 12.61 -3.18
N GLU A 158 -23.90 11.60 -2.43
CA GLU A 158 -23.91 11.64 -0.96
C GLU A 158 -22.52 11.71 -0.30
N PHE A 159 -21.48 11.28 -1.03
CA PHE A 159 -20.10 11.24 -0.53
C PHE A 159 -19.27 12.46 -0.94
N LEU A 160 -19.76 13.26 -1.92
CA LEU A 160 -18.94 14.32 -2.51
C LEU A 160 -18.74 15.47 -1.53
N GLU A 161 -17.47 15.73 -1.19
CA GLU A 161 -17.08 16.85 -0.37
C GLU A 161 -15.66 17.32 -0.72
N ASP A 162 -15.30 18.54 -0.34
CA ASP A 162 -13.92 19.04 -0.43
C ASP A 162 -13.03 18.33 0.60
N THR A 163 -12.43 17.22 0.20
CA THR A 163 -11.56 16.41 1.06
C THR A 163 -10.31 17.17 1.53
N THR A 164 -9.84 18.15 0.75
CA THR A 164 -8.71 19.01 1.13
C THR A 164 -9.10 19.97 2.25
N ALA A 165 -10.26 20.60 2.16
CA ALA A 165 -10.76 21.47 3.22
C ALA A 165 -11.02 20.69 4.53
N ILE A 166 -11.61 19.50 4.44
CA ILE A 166 -11.80 18.62 5.61
C ILE A 166 -10.46 18.24 6.25
N ALA A 167 -9.49 17.79 5.43
CA ALA A 167 -8.17 17.42 5.93
C ALA A 167 -7.47 18.61 6.58
N ARG A 168 -7.54 19.80 5.98
CA ARG A 168 -6.97 21.03 6.56
C ARG A 168 -7.59 21.32 7.92
N SER A 169 -8.92 21.26 8.04
CA SER A 169 -9.63 21.47 9.31
C SER A 169 -9.21 20.47 10.39
N LEU A 170 -8.95 19.22 10.05
CA LEU A 170 -8.45 18.22 10.99
C LEU A 170 -7.01 18.54 11.44
N LEU A 171 -6.14 18.91 10.52
CA LEU A 171 -4.75 19.28 10.82
C LEU A 171 -4.67 20.53 11.70
N ASP A 172 -5.51 21.52 11.47
CA ASP A 172 -5.59 22.74 12.27
C ASP A 172 -6.09 22.48 13.72
N GLN A 173 -6.72 21.31 13.94
CA GLN A 173 -7.13 20.80 15.26
C GLN A 173 -6.11 19.81 15.85
N ASP A 174 -4.88 19.78 15.33
CA ASP A 174 -3.81 18.84 15.72
C ASP A 174 -4.22 17.36 15.62
N LYS A 175 -5.17 17.02 14.72
CA LYS A 175 -5.55 15.64 14.43
C LYS A 175 -4.64 15.05 13.37
N ARG A 176 -4.22 13.80 13.59
CA ARG A 176 -3.38 13.06 12.65
C ARG A 176 -4.19 12.51 11.49
N ILE A 177 -3.62 12.60 10.30
CA ILE A 177 -4.12 11.96 9.08
C ILE A 177 -3.09 10.92 8.61
N ILE A 178 -3.54 9.73 8.28
CA ILE A 178 -2.70 8.71 7.65
C ILE A 178 -2.94 8.73 6.14
N ILE A 179 -1.87 8.83 5.35
CA ILE A 179 -1.91 8.61 3.90
C ILE A 179 -1.41 7.18 3.65
N GLU A 180 -2.34 6.29 3.32
CA GLU A 180 -2.05 4.90 2.98
C GLU A 180 -1.69 4.79 1.50
N GLY A 181 -0.38 4.67 1.22
CA GLY A 181 0.16 4.53 -0.12
C GLY A 181 -0.10 3.15 -0.72
N THR A 182 0.00 3.05 -2.02
CA THR A 182 -0.21 1.82 -2.80
C THR A 182 1.05 1.40 -3.52
N GLN A 183 1.16 0.11 -3.89
CA GLN A 183 2.33 -0.46 -4.59
C GLN A 183 3.61 -0.40 -3.73
N GLY A 184 4.80 -0.39 -4.36
CA GLY A 184 6.08 -0.27 -3.70
C GLY A 184 7.07 0.48 -4.59
N PHE A 185 8.15 0.98 -4.02
CA PHE A 185 9.13 1.85 -4.65
C PHE A 185 9.67 1.27 -5.98
N GLY A 186 9.99 -0.02 -6.02
CA GLY A 186 10.47 -0.70 -7.23
C GLY A 186 9.45 -0.87 -8.34
N LEU A 187 8.20 -0.41 -8.12
CA LEU A 187 7.13 -0.36 -9.12
C LEU A 187 6.80 1.08 -9.55
N SER A 188 7.47 2.10 -9.02
CA SER A 188 7.25 3.49 -9.39
C SER A 188 7.51 3.72 -10.89
N VAL A 189 6.64 4.47 -11.56
CA VAL A 189 6.85 4.88 -12.96
C VAL A 189 8.10 5.74 -13.12
N LEU A 190 8.55 6.42 -12.06
CA LEU A 190 9.71 7.31 -12.07
C LEU A 190 11.01 6.62 -11.63
N HIS A 191 10.93 5.57 -10.78
CA HIS A 191 12.09 5.00 -10.10
C HIS A 191 12.31 3.51 -10.37
N ALA A 192 11.36 2.82 -11.05
CA ALA A 192 11.52 1.39 -11.34
C ALA A 192 12.68 1.13 -12.32
N GLU A 193 13.71 0.42 -11.86
CA GLU A 193 14.85 0.02 -12.71
C GLU A 193 14.42 -0.84 -13.91
N ALA A 194 13.32 -1.59 -13.75
CA ALA A 194 12.80 -2.46 -14.80
C ALA A 194 11.74 -1.79 -15.70
N TRP A 195 11.72 -0.45 -15.76
CA TRP A 195 10.79 0.23 -16.64
C TRP A 195 10.83 -0.38 -18.08
N PRO A 196 9.69 -0.61 -18.75
CA PRO A 196 8.32 -0.19 -18.43
C PRO A 196 7.54 -1.12 -17.50
N LYS A 197 8.16 -2.11 -16.87
CA LYS A 197 7.53 -3.07 -15.96
C LYS A 197 7.29 -2.45 -14.57
N ALA A 198 6.48 -1.40 -14.57
CA ALA A 198 6.17 -0.53 -13.45
C ALA A 198 4.65 -0.33 -13.34
N THR A 199 4.20 0.28 -12.24
CA THR A 199 2.83 0.81 -12.17
C THR A 199 2.72 2.14 -12.93
N SER A 200 1.51 2.61 -13.17
CA SER A 200 1.25 3.83 -13.96
C SER A 200 1.51 5.15 -13.21
N ARG A 201 1.94 5.08 -11.95
CA ARG A 201 2.11 6.25 -11.09
C ARG A 201 3.41 6.17 -10.30
N ASP A 202 3.85 7.31 -9.77
CA ASP A 202 4.90 7.31 -8.76
C ASP A 202 4.37 6.75 -7.43
N THR A 203 5.25 6.15 -6.63
CA THR A 203 4.93 5.44 -5.39
C THR A 203 5.73 5.94 -4.20
N THR A 204 6.25 7.17 -4.30
CA THR A 204 6.98 7.84 -3.23
C THR A 204 6.06 8.60 -2.28
N ALA A 205 6.55 8.94 -1.09
CA ALA A 205 5.81 9.74 -0.12
C ALA A 205 5.42 11.10 -0.69
N GLY A 206 6.33 11.75 -1.42
CA GLY A 206 6.07 13.06 -2.05
C GLY A 206 4.90 13.02 -3.03
N SER A 207 4.83 11.96 -3.85
CA SER A 207 3.72 11.77 -4.78
C SER A 207 2.40 11.52 -4.06
N PHE A 208 2.40 10.70 -3.01
CA PHE A 208 1.18 10.41 -2.25
C PHE A 208 0.63 11.65 -1.54
N VAL A 209 1.49 12.54 -1.03
CA VAL A 209 1.09 13.82 -0.45
C VAL A 209 0.46 14.73 -1.51
N ALA A 210 1.06 14.81 -2.71
CA ALA A 210 0.51 15.56 -3.82
C ALA A 210 -0.86 15.03 -4.27
N GLU A 211 -1.00 13.70 -4.37
CA GLU A 211 -2.28 13.03 -4.69
C GLU A 211 -3.35 13.23 -3.62
N ALA A 212 -2.95 13.33 -2.36
CA ALA A 212 -3.83 13.67 -1.24
C ALA A 212 -4.29 15.12 -1.26
N GLY A 213 -3.68 15.99 -2.08
CA GLY A 213 -3.99 17.43 -2.13
C GLY A 213 -3.49 18.20 -0.92
N LEU A 214 -2.39 17.73 -0.28
CA LEU A 214 -1.86 18.29 0.94
C LEU A 214 -0.44 18.85 0.74
N SER A 215 0.02 19.67 1.68
CA SER A 215 1.36 20.26 1.64
C SER A 215 2.40 19.27 2.18
N PRO A 216 3.58 19.18 1.54
CA PRO A 216 4.67 18.40 2.10
C PRO A 216 5.17 18.95 3.45
N LEU A 217 4.89 20.20 3.78
CA LEU A 217 5.24 20.82 5.06
C LEU A 217 4.39 20.28 6.24
N ASP A 218 3.28 19.62 5.95
CA ASP A 218 2.41 19.02 6.98
C ASP A 218 2.85 17.59 7.36
N VAL A 219 3.83 17.02 6.63
CA VAL A 219 4.33 15.66 6.89
C VAL A 219 5.36 15.70 7.99
N ASP A 220 5.09 14.98 9.08
CA ASP A 220 6.02 14.77 10.18
C ASP A 220 6.54 13.33 10.26
N ASP A 221 5.91 12.40 9.54
CA ASP A 221 6.21 10.99 9.64
C ASP A 221 6.08 10.26 8.29
N VAL A 222 7.18 9.71 7.81
CA VAL A 222 7.23 8.84 6.64
C VAL A 222 7.62 7.44 7.09
N ILE A 223 6.70 6.49 6.96
CA ILE A 223 6.88 5.11 7.39
C ILE A 223 7.17 4.23 6.17
N LEU A 224 8.43 3.81 6.03
CA LEU A 224 8.85 2.89 4.97
C LEU A 224 8.60 1.46 5.40
N VAL A 225 7.76 0.77 4.66
CA VAL A 225 7.37 -0.62 4.96
C VAL A 225 8.13 -1.58 4.04
N LEU A 226 8.77 -2.55 4.66
CA LEU A 226 9.54 -3.62 4.02
C LEU A 226 8.95 -4.98 4.37
N ARG A 227 9.30 -5.99 3.60
CA ARG A 227 9.06 -7.39 3.94
C ARG A 227 10.36 -8.20 3.88
N CYS A 228 10.43 -9.25 4.69
CA CYS A 228 11.62 -10.10 4.78
C CYS A 228 11.97 -10.75 3.44
N HIS A 229 10.97 -11.19 2.69
CA HIS A 229 11.12 -11.80 1.38
C HIS A 229 10.29 -11.00 0.36
N PRO A 230 10.93 -10.17 -0.50
CA PRO A 230 10.22 -9.40 -1.52
C PRO A 230 9.52 -10.32 -2.52
N ILE A 231 8.39 -9.85 -3.05
CA ILE A 231 7.58 -10.61 -4.00
C ILE A 231 7.27 -9.78 -5.23
N ARG A 232 6.95 -10.47 -6.33
CA ARG A 232 6.29 -9.89 -7.51
C ARG A 232 5.09 -10.73 -7.92
N VAL A 233 4.19 -10.15 -8.70
CA VAL A 233 3.09 -10.90 -9.32
C VAL A 233 3.66 -11.97 -10.27
N ALA A 234 2.85 -13.00 -10.56
CA ALA A 234 3.24 -14.12 -11.39
C ALA A 234 3.73 -13.70 -12.78
N GLY A 235 4.65 -14.48 -13.33
CA GLY A 235 5.18 -14.33 -14.67
C GLY A 235 6.39 -13.39 -14.77
N ARG A 236 7.32 -13.73 -15.66
CA ARG A 236 8.56 -12.95 -15.90
C ARG A 236 8.28 -11.57 -16.51
N GLN A 237 7.14 -11.40 -17.18
CA GLN A 237 6.71 -10.12 -17.73
C GLN A 237 6.51 -9.04 -16.66
N SER A 238 6.28 -9.41 -15.40
CA SER A 238 6.19 -8.46 -14.28
C SER A 238 7.51 -7.80 -13.89
N GLY A 239 8.63 -8.23 -14.47
CA GLY A 239 9.97 -7.69 -14.25
C GLY A 239 10.88 -8.60 -13.42
N PRO A 240 12.17 -8.27 -13.33
CA PRO A 240 13.13 -9.02 -12.54
C PRO A 240 12.81 -8.95 -11.05
N LEU A 241 13.10 -10.02 -10.34
CA LEU A 241 13.08 -10.07 -8.88
C LEU A 241 14.50 -10.45 -8.43
N PRO A 242 15.24 -9.56 -7.76
CA PRO A 242 16.58 -9.88 -7.27
C PRO A 242 16.56 -11.09 -6.35
N HIS A 243 17.61 -11.93 -6.46
CA HIS A 243 17.76 -13.14 -5.64
C HIS A 243 16.51 -14.00 -5.60
N GLU A 244 15.85 -14.17 -6.77
CA GLU A 244 14.62 -14.96 -6.88
C GLU A 244 14.84 -16.39 -6.40
N THR A 245 13.92 -16.88 -5.58
CA THR A 245 13.88 -18.21 -5.01
C THR A 245 12.47 -18.80 -5.14
N ASN A 246 12.12 -19.76 -4.33
CA ASN A 246 10.78 -20.35 -4.29
C ASN A 246 10.27 -20.47 -2.85
N TRP A 247 8.96 -20.68 -2.71
CA TRP A 247 8.30 -20.75 -1.43
C TRP A 247 8.73 -21.95 -0.58
N ASP A 248 9.06 -23.07 -1.23
CA ASP A 248 9.55 -24.28 -0.53
C ASP A 248 10.91 -24.03 0.13
N ALA A 249 11.81 -23.31 -0.55
CA ALA A 249 13.10 -22.93 0.02
C ALA A 249 12.92 -21.99 1.24
N ILE A 250 12.02 -21.00 1.15
CA ILE A 250 11.69 -20.12 2.28
C ILE A 250 11.10 -20.92 3.46
N ALA A 251 10.17 -21.84 3.19
CA ALA A 251 9.58 -22.68 4.22
C ALA A 251 10.64 -23.57 4.91
N LEU A 252 11.54 -24.17 4.12
CA LEU A 252 12.63 -25.02 4.62
C LEU A 252 13.59 -24.23 5.53
N GLU A 253 14.04 -23.03 5.08
CA GLU A 253 14.94 -22.15 5.86
C GLU A 253 14.29 -21.68 7.18
N ALA A 254 12.97 -21.43 7.16
CA ALA A 254 12.20 -21.04 8.32
C ALA A 254 11.90 -22.22 9.27
N GLY A 255 11.97 -23.46 8.80
CA GLY A 255 11.53 -24.64 9.54
C GLY A 255 10.00 -24.76 9.59
N ILE A 256 9.31 -24.33 8.53
CA ILE A 256 7.85 -24.34 8.44
C ILE A 256 7.41 -25.53 7.59
N ASP A 257 6.61 -26.41 8.19
CA ASP A 257 6.04 -27.60 7.53
C ASP A 257 4.60 -27.31 7.02
N ARG A 258 4.47 -26.30 6.19
CA ARG A 258 3.22 -25.98 5.46
C ARG A 258 3.53 -25.19 4.20
N ASP A 259 2.62 -25.20 3.23
CA ASP A 259 2.71 -24.35 2.06
C ASP A 259 2.62 -22.85 2.46
N LEU A 260 3.63 -22.08 2.08
CA LEU A 260 3.72 -20.64 2.25
C LEU A 260 3.32 -19.87 0.99
N THR A 261 2.94 -20.53 -0.09
CA THR A 261 2.68 -19.91 -1.38
C THR A 261 1.62 -18.81 -1.27
N GLU A 262 2.02 -17.59 -1.50
CA GLU A 262 1.11 -16.45 -1.57
C GLU A 262 0.47 -16.35 -2.96
N LEU A 263 -0.84 -16.15 -3.00
CA LEU A 263 -1.57 -15.89 -4.23
C LEU A 263 -1.81 -14.40 -4.44
N THR A 264 -1.89 -13.97 -5.69
CA THR A 264 -2.28 -12.60 -6.03
C THR A 264 -3.76 -12.39 -5.72
N THR A 265 -4.11 -11.24 -5.17
CA THR A 265 -5.49 -10.93 -4.77
C THR A 265 -6.47 -10.94 -5.95
N VAL A 266 -6.03 -10.54 -7.13
CA VAL A 266 -6.90 -10.38 -8.31
C VAL A 266 -6.93 -11.64 -9.17
N THR A 267 -5.76 -12.21 -9.48
CA THR A 267 -5.64 -13.31 -10.46
C THR A 267 -5.52 -14.68 -9.84
N GLN A 268 -5.41 -14.78 -8.51
CA GLN A 268 -5.19 -16.02 -7.75
C GLN A 268 -4.01 -16.85 -8.27
N ALA A 269 -3.03 -16.20 -8.88
CA ALA A 269 -1.81 -16.83 -9.36
C ALA A 269 -0.71 -16.80 -8.29
N PRO A 270 0.16 -17.83 -8.19
CA PRO A 270 1.28 -17.85 -7.27
C PRO A 270 2.21 -16.65 -7.48
N ARG A 271 2.53 -15.97 -6.39
CA ARG A 271 3.51 -14.88 -6.40
C ARG A 271 4.91 -15.44 -6.49
N ARG A 272 5.77 -14.73 -7.21
CA ARG A 272 7.21 -14.97 -7.20
C ARG A 272 7.79 -14.40 -5.91
N VAL A 273 8.83 -15.02 -5.36
CA VAL A 273 9.47 -14.62 -4.10
C VAL A 273 10.98 -14.56 -4.27
N GLY A 274 11.64 -13.63 -3.59
CA GLY A 274 13.08 -13.49 -3.55
C GLY A 274 13.62 -13.36 -2.14
N GLN A 275 14.93 -13.54 -1.98
CA GLN A 275 15.63 -13.15 -0.76
C GLN A 275 15.72 -11.62 -0.67
N PHE A 276 15.96 -11.10 0.52
CA PHE A 276 16.04 -9.66 0.74
C PHE A 276 17.17 -9.04 -0.11
N SER A 277 16.86 -7.93 -0.79
CA SER A 277 17.82 -7.15 -1.57
C SER A 277 17.92 -5.75 -0.95
N PRO A 278 19.07 -5.38 -0.39
CA PRO A 278 19.24 -4.07 0.24
C PRO A 278 19.34 -2.92 -0.77
N GLU A 279 19.66 -3.18 -2.04
CA GLU A 279 19.90 -2.16 -3.05
C GLU A 279 18.64 -1.32 -3.32
N ILE A 280 17.52 -1.97 -3.61
CA ILE A 280 16.24 -1.28 -3.85
C ILE A 280 15.77 -0.54 -2.60
N VAL A 281 16.04 -1.10 -1.42
CA VAL A 281 15.65 -0.48 -0.14
C VAL A 281 16.49 0.76 0.14
N LYS A 282 17.80 0.75 -0.13
CA LYS A 282 18.67 1.93 -0.03
C LYS A 282 18.19 3.06 -0.93
N GLN A 283 17.78 2.76 -2.16
CA GLN A 283 17.20 3.74 -3.08
C GLN A 283 15.89 4.30 -2.52
N ALA A 284 15.00 3.43 -2.01
CA ALA A 284 13.75 3.85 -1.38
C ALA A 284 13.98 4.75 -0.16
N ILE A 285 14.98 4.44 0.67
CA ILE A 285 15.40 5.27 1.80
C ILE A 285 15.91 6.63 1.34
N ALA A 286 16.79 6.65 0.33
CA ALA A 286 17.38 7.89 -0.19
C ALA A 286 16.31 8.85 -0.72
N VAL A 287 15.29 8.33 -1.41
CA VAL A 287 14.21 9.15 -2.01
C VAL A 287 13.16 9.57 -0.98
N ASN A 288 12.74 8.64 -0.10
CA ASN A 288 11.63 8.92 0.83
C ASN A 288 12.10 9.53 2.17
N ARG A 289 13.37 9.37 2.54
CA ARG A 289 13.94 9.80 3.84
C ARG A 289 13.02 9.44 5.02
N PRO A 290 12.73 8.14 5.23
CA PRO A 290 11.76 7.73 6.23
C PRO A 290 12.21 8.12 7.65
N SER A 291 11.23 8.50 8.47
CA SER A 291 11.40 8.70 9.92
C SER A 291 11.34 7.37 10.66
N ARG A 292 10.65 6.36 10.08
CA ARG A 292 10.52 5.01 10.63
C ARG A 292 10.59 3.95 9.53
N ILE A 293 11.18 2.80 9.87
CA ILE A 293 11.25 1.63 8.98
C ILE A 293 10.59 0.44 9.67
N VAL A 294 9.70 -0.22 8.94
CA VAL A 294 8.95 -1.40 9.39
C VAL A 294 9.33 -2.61 8.56
N LEU A 295 9.73 -3.70 9.19
CA LEU A 295 10.01 -4.97 8.53
C LEU A 295 8.91 -5.99 8.87
N ASN A 296 8.06 -6.29 7.91
CA ASN A 296 6.96 -7.24 8.05
C ASN A 296 7.33 -8.66 7.60
N HIS A 297 6.48 -9.62 7.93
CA HIS A 297 6.59 -11.03 7.59
C HIS A 297 7.79 -11.74 8.25
N LEU A 298 8.12 -11.33 9.49
CA LEU A 298 9.20 -11.97 10.24
C LEU A 298 8.85 -13.42 10.65
N ASP A 299 7.56 -13.74 10.69
CA ASP A 299 7.03 -15.11 10.84
C ASP A 299 7.42 -16.05 9.68
N TYR A 300 7.84 -15.50 8.52
CA TYR A 300 8.41 -16.30 7.40
C TYR A 300 9.91 -16.55 7.56
N VAL A 301 10.55 -15.91 8.52
CA VAL A 301 11.95 -16.17 8.90
C VAL A 301 12.01 -17.11 10.09
N ASP A 302 11.13 -16.88 11.08
CA ASP A 302 11.03 -17.70 12.28
C ASP A 302 9.57 -17.72 12.78
N PRO A 303 8.86 -18.85 12.66
CA PRO A 303 7.47 -18.96 13.10
C PRO A 303 7.27 -18.77 14.61
N ALA A 304 8.31 -18.92 15.41
CA ALA A 304 8.21 -18.77 16.87
C ALA A 304 7.95 -17.31 17.31
N VAL A 305 8.12 -16.31 16.41
CA VAL A 305 7.87 -14.89 16.73
C VAL A 305 6.39 -14.53 16.79
N VAL A 306 5.48 -15.37 16.33
CA VAL A 306 4.02 -15.08 16.24
C VAL A 306 3.44 -14.66 17.60
N GLY A 307 3.98 -15.14 18.71
CA GLY A 307 3.63 -14.71 20.07
C GLY A 307 3.99 -13.26 20.40
N GLY A 308 4.90 -12.65 19.61
CA GLY A 308 5.37 -11.26 19.78
C GLY A 308 6.74 -11.14 20.42
N GLU A 309 7.33 -12.23 20.92
CA GLU A 309 8.70 -12.26 21.40
C GLU A 309 9.67 -12.59 20.26
N LEU A 310 10.75 -11.83 20.17
CA LEU A 310 11.75 -12.08 19.14
C LEU A 310 12.78 -13.10 19.62
N THR A 311 12.91 -14.17 18.86
CA THR A 311 13.96 -15.18 19.05
C THR A 311 15.34 -14.65 18.71
N ALA A 312 16.40 -15.36 19.09
CA ALA A 312 17.77 -15.01 18.69
C ALA A 312 17.96 -15.08 17.16
N LYS A 313 17.25 -15.98 16.45
CA LYS A 313 17.26 -16.06 14.97
C LYS A 313 16.65 -14.82 14.37
N ALA A 314 15.46 -14.44 14.82
CA ALA A 314 14.75 -13.26 14.33
C ALA A 314 15.51 -11.96 14.61
N LYS A 315 16.09 -11.80 15.79
CA LYS A 315 16.92 -10.63 16.15
C LYS A 315 18.11 -10.51 15.22
N ARG A 316 18.89 -11.58 15.03
CA ARG A 316 20.02 -11.56 14.06
C ARG A 316 19.59 -11.16 12.68
N PHE A 317 18.48 -11.70 12.16
CA PHE A 317 17.97 -11.35 10.86
C PHE A 317 17.63 -9.85 10.74
N VAL A 318 16.99 -9.27 11.77
CA VAL A 318 16.68 -7.82 11.82
C VAL A 318 17.96 -6.98 11.86
N ASP A 319 18.96 -7.42 12.65
CA ASP A 319 20.26 -6.73 12.79
C ASP A 319 21.03 -6.78 11.44
N ASP A 320 21.06 -7.93 10.78
CA ASP A 320 21.70 -8.11 9.46
C ASP A 320 21.05 -7.20 8.40
N ILE A 321 19.71 -7.13 8.37
CA ILE A 321 18.98 -6.22 7.47
C ILE A 321 19.30 -4.76 7.81
N SER A 322 19.28 -4.39 9.08
CA SER A 322 19.58 -3.02 9.53
C SER A 322 21.00 -2.60 9.10
N ALA A 323 21.97 -3.48 9.28
CA ALA A 323 23.35 -3.27 8.84
C ALA A 323 23.44 -3.16 7.30
N ALA A 324 22.74 -4.05 6.56
CA ALA A 324 22.77 -4.08 5.11
C ALA A 324 22.18 -2.81 4.49
N ILE A 325 21.11 -2.23 5.07
CA ILE A 325 20.47 -1.00 4.56
C ILE A 325 21.08 0.28 5.16
N GLY A 326 21.91 0.16 6.19
CA GLY A 326 22.52 1.30 6.89
C GLY A 326 21.53 2.14 7.71
N GLN A 327 20.39 1.55 8.09
CA GLN A 327 19.33 2.19 8.85
C GLN A 327 18.73 1.18 9.84
N ARG A 328 18.30 1.66 10.99
CA ARG A 328 17.64 0.83 11.99
C ARG A 328 16.23 0.43 11.51
N ILE A 329 15.82 -0.78 11.83
CA ILE A 329 14.42 -1.20 11.80
C ILE A 329 13.77 -0.77 13.13
N ASP A 330 12.65 -0.05 13.04
CA ASP A 330 11.93 0.46 14.22
C ASP A 330 10.83 -0.46 14.69
N TRP A 331 10.11 -1.08 13.75
CA TRP A 331 9.02 -2.00 14.03
C TRP A 331 9.15 -3.28 13.20
N VAL A 332 8.67 -4.39 13.77
CA VAL A 332 8.62 -5.67 13.08
C VAL A 332 7.21 -6.24 13.08
N GLY A 333 6.78 -6.77 11.95
CA GLY A 333 5.53 -7.49 11.82
C GLY A 333 5.76 -8.98 12.02
N VAL A 334 5.21 -9.55 13.10
CA VAL A 334 5.43 -10.91 13.57
C VAL A 334 4.29 -11.88 13.25
N SER A 335 3.16 -11.35 12.81
CA SER A 335 2.00 -12.11 12.31
C SER A 335 1.15 -11.20 11.39
N PRO A 336 0.12 -11.69 10.72
CA PRO A 336 -0.73 -10.86 9.86
C PRO A 336 -1.37 -9.64 10.55
N ASP A 337 -1.55 -9.67 11.85
CA ASP A 337 -2.25 -8.68 12.65
C ASP A 337 -1.38 -8.02 13.74
N LYS A 338 -0.19 -8.56 14.04
CA LYS A 338 0.64 -8.08 15.14
C LYS A 338 1.92 -7.40 14.66
N THR A 339 2.16 -6.21 15.20
CA THR A 339 3.39 -5.44 15.03
C THR A 339 4.03 -5.22 16.41
N VAL A 340 5.35 -5.38 16.49
CA VAL A 340 6.15 -5.15 17.69
C VAL A 340 7.06 -3.94 17.45
N VAL A 341 7.06 -3.00 18.38
CA VAL A 341 7.97 -1.85 18.40
C VAL A 341 9.30 -2.30 18.99
N LEU A 342 10.40 -2.04 18.32
CA LEU A 342 11.72 -2.36 18.81
C LEU A 342 12.22 -1.22 19.70
N GLU A 343 12.45 -1.51 20.98
CA GLU A 343 13.00 -0.54 21.92
C GLU A 343 14.40 -0.10 21.50
N LEU A 344 14.72 1.17 21.76
CA LEU A 344 16.09 1.66 21.68
C LEU A 344 16.91 0.91 22.71
N GLN A 345 17.85 0.06 22.25
CA GLN A 345 18.89 -0.38 23.19
C GLN A 345 19.62 0.90 23.65
N SER A 346 19.45 1.25 24.92
CA SER A 346 20.29 2.26 25.56
C SER A 346 21.73 1.78 25.38
N GLN A 347 22.51 2.49 24.54
CA GLN A 347 23.96 2.29 24.53
C GLN A 347 24.46 2.60 25.91
N SER A 348 24.78 1.55 26.66
CA SER A 348 25.47 1.63 27.93
C SER A 348 26.94 1.91 27.72
#